data_033768143e31dffd349d4969f241133a
#
_entry.id   033768143e31dffd349d4969f241133a
#
_cell.length_a   1.000
_cell.length_b   1.000
_cell.length_c   1.000
_cell.angle_alpha   90.00
_cell.angle_beta   90.00
_cell.angle_gamma   90.00
#
_symmetry.space_group_name_H-M   'P 1'
#
loop_
_entity.id
_entity.type
_entity.pdbx_description
1 polymer ?
#
loop_
_entity_poly.entity_id
_entity_poly.type
_entity_poly.pdbx_seq_one_letter_code
_entity_poly.pdbx_strand_id
1 'polypeptide(L)'
;MKRILNLIAIILMTTCVMMAQDKKSFTLEDLMPGGNNYFNLQPKNIQGLRWWNDLMLKGEIDELKAFNPANGKEETLITREEVNTLLATKDLGKIQHFYSISMPYEQKWLLLNTRKHRVLMDLDTKEIVWNQAIPAKAANQDWNQTSRSLAYTIDNNLFVKTDDGKEIQVTDEPEGVLCGQSVHRNEFGINGGIFWSPKGNLVAFYRMDQSMVT
;
A
#
# COMPACT_ATOMS: atom_id res chain seq x y z
N MET A 1 -32.92 -50.73 36.33
CA MET A 1 -32.63 -50.10 35.03
C MET A 1 -32.26 -48.62 35.12
N LYS A 2 -33.07 -47.72 35.67
CA LYS A 2 -32.72 -46.23 35.75
C LYS A 2 -31.37 -45.91 36.39
N ARG A 3 -31.00 -46.63 37.48
CA ARG A 3 -29.71 -46.42 38.18
C ARG A 3 -28.50 -46.83 37.33
N ILE A 4 -28.61 -47.87 36.50
CA ILE A 4 -27.55 -48.33 35.59
C ILE A 4 -27.42 -47.35 34.42
N LEU A 5 -28.54 -46.85 33.91
CA LEU A 5 -28.53 -45.83 32.84
C LEU A 5 -27.88 -44.53 33.27
N ASN A 6 -28.12 -44.09 34.51
CA ASN A 6 -27.48 -42.91 35.07
C ASN A 6 -25.97 -43.10 35.30
N LEU A 7 -25.55 -44.32 35.71
CA LEU A 7 -24.12 -44.64 35.86
C LEU A 7 -23.39 -44.64 34.51
N ILE A 8 -24.00 -45.18 33.45
CA ILE A 8 -23.48 -45.19 32.10
C ILE A 8 -23.39 -43.74 31.54
N ALA A 9 -24.40 -42.90 31.80
CA ALA A 9 -24.39 -41.51 31.40
C ALA A 9 -23.27 -40.69 32.09
N ILE A 10 -23.01 -40.95 33.38
CA ILE A 10 -21.93 -40.32 34.13
C ILE A 10 -20.56 -40.78 33.61
N ILE A 11 -20.37 -42.05 33.28
CA ILE A 11 -19.13 -42.58 32.71
C ILE A 11 -18.89 -42.01 31.31
N LEU A 12 -19.93 -41.87 30.48
CA LEU A 12 -19.84 -41.24 29.15
C LEU A 12 -19.50 -39.74 29.24
N MET A 13 -20.06 -39.03 30.24
CA MET A 13 -19.68 -37.61 30.46
C MET A 13 -18.24 -37.44 30.94
N THR A 14 -17.74 -38.35 31.79
CA THR A 14 -16.34 -38.26 32.26
C THR A 14 -15.33 -38.61 31.18
N THR A 15 -15.66 -39.49 30.22
CA THR A 15 -14.76 -39.77 29.08
C THR A 15 -14.71 -38.64 28.08
N CYS A 16 -15.77 -37.82 27.92
CA CYS A 16 -15.72 -36.61 27.07
C CYS A 16 -14.85 -35.49 27.65
N VAL A 17 -14.65 -35.44 28.96
CA VAL A 17 -13.80 -34.38 29.59
C VAL A 17 -12.32 -34.75 29.56
N MET A 18 -11.96 -36.01 29.31
CA MET A 18 -10.57 -36.47 29.24
C MET A 18 -9.89 -36.31 27.85
N MET A 19 -10.64 -35.83 26.87
CA MET A 19 -10.00 -35.26 25.65
C MET A 19 -9.51 -33.84 25.93
N ALA A 20 -8.74 -33.66 27.00
CA ALA A 20 -7.89 -32.49 27.10
C ALA A 20 -6.95 -32.58 25.93
N GLN A 21 -7.18 -31.75 24.92
CA GLN A 21 -6.25 -31.59 23.81
C GLN A 21 -4.86 -31.47 24.41
N ASP A 22 -3.97 -32.40 24.06
CA ASP A 22 -2.54 -32.24 24.35
C ASP A 22 -2.14 -30.85 23.81
N LYS A 23 -2.15 -29.87 24.72
CA LYS A 23 -1.70 -28.52 24.37
C LYS A 23 -0.25 -28.65 24.02
N LYS A 24 0.04 -28.55 22.74
CA LYS A 24 1.41 -28.52 22.26
C LYS A 24 2.14 -27.37 22.96
N SER A 25 3.15 -27.69 23.76
CA SER A 25 4.03 -26.68 24.32
C SER A 25 4.90 -26.11 23.21
N PHE A 26 5.01 -24.79 23.16
CA PHE A 26 5.92 -24.16 22.22
C PHE A 26 7.37 -24.45 22.65
N THR A 27 8.19 -24.77 21.67
CA THR A 27 9.65 -24.87 21.85
C THR A 27 10.30 -23.51 21.51
N LEU A 28 11.56 -23.35 21.86
CA LEU A 28 12.31 -22.15 21.47
C LEU A 28 12.38 -21.99 19.94
N GLU A 29 12.51 -23.10 19.20
CA GLU A 29 12.51 -23.12 17.74
C GLU A 29 11.17 -22.69 17.11
N ASP A 30 10.05 -22.93 17.82
CA ASP A 30 8.74 -22.47 17.37
C ASP A 30 8.61 -20.95 17.51
N LEU A 31 9.32 -20.32 18.45
CA LEU A 31 9.15 -18.90 18.80
C LEU A 31 10.27 -18.00 18.28
N MET A 32 11.41 -18.54 17.88
CA MET A 32 12.52 -17.72 17.37
C MET A 32 12.38 -17.44 15.88
N PRO A 33 12.56 -16.17 15.44
CA PRO A 33 12.68 -15.85 14.03
C PRO A 33 13.75 -16.71 13.34
N GLY A 34 13.38 -17.43 12.28
CA GLY A 34 14.25 -18.37 11.58
C GLY A 34 14.22 -19.81 12.10
N GLY A 35 13.49 -20.11 13.17
CA GLY A 35 13.22 -21.48 13.61
C GLY A 35 12.39 -22.27 12.60
N ASN A 36 12.58 -23.60 12.53
CA ASN A 36 11.95 -24.45 11.50
C ASN A 36 10.40 -24.36 11.46
N ASN A 37 9.76 -24.11 12.61
CA ASN A 37 8.30 -24.02 12.72
C ASN A 37 7.79 -22.59 12.84
N TYR A 38 8.64 -21.60 12.99
CA TYR A 38 8.25 -20.21 13.25
C TYR A 38 7.21 -19.68 12.25
N PHE A 39 7.47 -19.86 10.96
CA PHE A 39 6.54 -19.42 9.90
C PHE A 39 5.23 -20.21 9.87
N ASN A 40 5.24 -21.47 10.32
CA ASN A 40 4.04 -22.31 10.38
C ASN A 40 3.08 -21.90 11.49
N LEU A 41 3.59 -21.20 12.52
CA LEU A 41 2.83 -20.74 13.69
C LEU A 41 2.36 -19.29 13.52
N GLN A 42 2.87 -18.58 12.51
CA GLN A 42 2.39 -17.23 12.20
C GLN A 42 1.04 -17.29 11.49
N PRO A 43 0.12 -16.37 11.83
CA PRO A 43 -1.08 -16.19 11.04
C PRO A 43 -0.70 -15.88 9.58
N LYS A 44 -1.41 -16.47 8.64
CA LYS A 44 -1.25 -16.09 7.23
C LYS A 44 -1.60 -14.60 7.10
N ASN A 45 -0.60 -13.80 6.81
CA ASN A 45 -0.81 -12.37 6.57
C ASN A 45 -1.40 -12.19 5.17
N ILE A 46 -2.61 -11.66 5.10
CA ILE A 46 -3.23 -11.28 3.83
C ILE A 46 -2.82 -9.85 3.55
N GLN A 47 -1.94 -9.66 2.58
CA GLN A 47 -1.49 -8.35 2.14
C GLN A 47 -2.37 -7.79 1.02
N GLY A 48 -2.27 -6.49 0.78
CA GLY A 48 -2.91 -5.85 -0.37
C GLY A 48 -4.43 -5.66 -0.26
N LEU A 49 -5.03 -5.89 0.94
CA LEU A 49 -6.45 -5.61 1.14
C LEU A 49 -6.71 -4.13 1.28
N ARG A 50 -7.71 -3.63 0.52
CA ARG A 50 -8.16 -2.23 0.57
C ARG A 50 -9.66 -2.14 0.35
N TRP A 51 -10.32 -1.32 1.15
CA TRP A 51 -11.71 -0.93 0.88
C TRP A 51 -11.75 0.18 -0.15
N TRP A 52 -12.68 0.07 -1.08
CA TRP A 52 -13.10 1.12 -1.99
C TRP A 52 -14.61 1.07 -2.12
N ASN A 53 -15.32 2.07 -1.58
CA ASN A 53 -16.76 2.03 -1.37
C ASN A 53 -17.19 0.72 -0.67
N ASP A 54 -18.13 -0.03 -1.23
CA ASP A 54 -18.62 -1.30 -0.70
C ASP A 54 -17.81 -2.52 -1.21
N LEU A 55 -16.76 -2.29 -1.97
CA LEU A 55 -15.93 -3.33 -2.56
C LEU A 55 -14.62 -3.50 -1.77
N MET A 56 -14.32 -4.71 -1.37
CA MET A 56 -12.99 -5.04 -0.86
C MET A 56 -12.09 -5.48 -2.02
N LEU A 57 -10.99 -4.80 -2.20
CA LEU A 57 -9.97 -5.12 -3.20
C LEU A 57 -8.84 -5.91 -2.54
N LYS A 58 -8.32 -6.90 -3.27
CA LYS A 58 -7.13 -7.67 -2.90
C LYS A 58 -6.10 -7.55 -4.02
N GLY A 59 -5.01 -6.85 -3.73
CA GLY A 59 -3.88 -6.73 -4.64
C GLY A 59 -2.86 -7.84 -4.43
N GLU A 60 -2.55 -8.56 -5.48
CA GLU A 60 -1.54 -9.63 -5.51
C GLU A 60 -0.39 -9.24 -6.45
N ILE A 61 0.54 -10.17 -6.71
CA ILE A 61 1.63 -9.90 -7.66
C ILE A 61 1.07 -9.74 -9.07
N ASP A 62 0.27 -10.69 -9.52
CA ASP A 62 -0.16 -10.80 -10.90
C ASP A 62 -1.59 -10.32 -11.17
N GLU A 63 -2.38 -10.15 -10.12
CA GLU A 63 -3.80 -9.87 -10.24
C GLU A 63 -4.30 -8.85 -9.22
N LEU A 64 -5.26 -8.03 -9.63
CA LEU A 64 -6.14 -7.28 -8.76
C LEU A 64 -7.50 -7.97 -8.74
N LYS A 65 -7.96 -8.30 -7.54
CA LYS A 65 -9.22 -9.02 -7.32
C LYS A 65 -10.21 -8.20 -6.51
N ALA A 66 -11.49 -8.41 -6.77
CA ALA A 66 -12.56 -8.13 -5.83
C ALA A 66 -12.66 -9.30 -4.86
N PHE A 67 -12.69 -9.03 -3.56
CA PHE A 67 -12.81 -10.01 -2.50
C PHE A 67 -14.11 -9.78 -1.72
N ASN A 68 -14.92 -10.83 -1.58
CA ASN A 68 -16.12 -10.78 -0.76
C ASN A 68 -15.82 -11.37 0.62
N PRO A 69 -15.74 -10.54 1.68
CA PRO A 69 -15.38 -11.02 3.03
C PRO A 69 -16.42 -11.92 3.67
N ALA A 70 -17.69 -11.87 3.21
CA ALA A 70 -18.76 -12.67 3.79
C ALA A 70 -18.69 -14.16 3.40
N ASN A 71 -18.17 -14.47 2.21
CA ASN A 71 -18.12 -15.83 1.68
C ASN A 71 -16.74 -16.26 1.14
N GLY A 72 -15.74 -15.36 1.21
CA GLY A 72 -14.38 -15.62 0.75
C GLY A 72 -14.21 -15.73 -0.76
N LYS A 73 -15.23 -15.41 -1.56
CA LYS A 73 -15.12 -15.45 -3.02
C LYS A 73 -14.24 -14.33 -3.55
N GLU A 74 -13.43 -14.67 -4.54
CA GLU A 74 -12.56 -13.75 -5.26
C GLU A 74 -12.96 -13.72 -6.74
N GLU A 75 -12.90 -12.53 -7.33
CA GLU A 75 -13.12 -12.28 -8.75
C GLU A 75 -11.96 -11.43 -9.29
N THR A 76 -11.28 -11.88 -10.33
CA THR A 76 -10.20 -11.12 -10.96
C THR A 76 -10.78 -9.94 -11.74
N LEU A 77 -10.39 -8.74 -11.37
CA LEU A 77 -10.78 -7.50 -12.05
C LEU A 77 -9.86 -7.20 -13.23
N ILE A 78 -8.56 -7.38 -13.03
CA ILE A 78 -7.54 -7.15 -14.05
C ILE A 78 -6.24 -7.85 -13.68
N THR A 79 -5.48 -8.29 -14.68
CA THR A 79 -4.16 -8.88 -14.53
C THR A 79 -3.04 -7.85 -14.73
N ARG A 80 -1.86 -8.14 -14.20
CA ARG A 80 -0.66 -7.34 -14.41
C ARG A 80 -0.22 -7.31 -15.88
N GLU A 81 -0.43 -8.39 -16.58
CA GLU A 81 -0.12 -8.50 -18.01
C GLU A 81 -1.01 -7.55 -18.83
N GLU A 82 -2.33 -7.57 -18.60
CA GLU A 82 -3.27 -6.63 -19.24
C GLU A 82 -2.87 -5.18 -18.98
N VAL A 83 -2.61 -4.82 -17.72
CA VAL A 83 -2.17 -3.46 -17.35
C VAL A 83 -0.89 -3.08 -18.07
N ASN A 84 0.13 -3.94 -18.04
CA ASN A 84 1.42 -3.62 -18.65
C ASN A 84 1.34 -3.56 -20.18
N THR A 85 0.45 -4.32 -20.81
CA THR A 85 0.16 -4.21 -22.23
C THR A 85 -0.44 -2.85 -22.57
N LEU A 86 -1.43 -2.38 -21.78
CA LEU A 86 -2.04 -1.05 -21.95
C LEU A 86 -1.02 0.08 -21.73
N LEU A 87 -0.20 -0.01 -20.68
CA LEU A 87 0.83 0.97 -20.39
C LEU A 87 1.88 1.06 -21.51
N ALA A 88 2.23 -0.08 -22.12
CA ALA A 88 3.19 -0.15 -23.20
C ALA A 88 2.71 0.57 -24.47
N THR A 89 1.41 0.64 -24.74
CA THR A 89 0.85 1.34 -25.91
C THR A 89 1.16 2.85 -25.92
N LYS A 90 1.45 3.41 -24.72
CA LYS A 90 1.73 4.84 -24.51
C LYS A 90 3.11 5.10 -23.87
N ASP A 91 3.99 4.11 -23.81
CA ASP A 91 5.31 4.15 -23.15
C ASP A 91 5.28 4.66 -21.69
N LEU A 92 4.28 4.27 -20.93
CA LEU A 92 4.08 4.75 -19.56
C LEU A 92 4.84 3.96 -18.49
N GLY A 93 5.68 3.02 -18.89
CA GLY A 93 6.43 2.13 -17.98
C GLY A 93 5.67 0.86 -17.65
N LYS A 94 5.98 0.26 -16.48
CA LYS A 94 5.41 -1.01 -16.02
C LYS A 94 5.12 -0.98 -14.53
N ILE A 95 4.10 -1.70 -14.10
CA ILE A 95 3.89 -2.07 -12.70
C ILE A 95 4.50 -3.44 -12.41
N GLN A 96 4.90 -3.68 -11.17
CA GLN A 96 5.50 -4.94 -10.72
C GLN A 96 4.49 -5.84 -10.00
N HIS A 97 3.54 -5.24 -9.30
CA HIS A 97 2.53 -5.91 -8.48
C HIS A 97 1.38 -4.95 -8.14
N PHE A 98 0.32 -5.48 -7.53
CA PHE A 98 -0.82 -4.70 -7.05
C PHE A 98 -0.85 -4.46 -5.54
N TYR A 99 0.22 -4.73 -4.77
CA TYR A 99 0.22 -4.56 -3.31
C TYR A 99 -0.04 -3.13 -2.84
N SER A 100 0.35 -2.14 -3.63
CA SER A 100 0.18 -0.72 -3.33
C SER A 100 -0.88 -0.07 -4.23
N ILE A 101 -2.04 -0.70 -4.32
CA ILE A 101 -3.17 -0.17 -5.07
C ILE A 101 -3.80 1.03 -4.38
N SER A 102 -4.31 1.96 -5.16
CA SER A 102 -5.13 3.07 -4.68
C SER A 102 -6.22 3.37 -5.70
N MET A 103 -7.43 3.60 -5.19
CA MET A 103 -8.56 4.10 -5.98
C MET A 103 -9.01 5.41 -5.32
N PRO A 104 -8.40 6.54 -5.70
CA PRO A 104 -8.55 7.80 -4.98
C PRO A 104 -9.85 8.53 -5.27
N TYR A 105 -10.67 8.03 -6.19
CA TYR A 105 -11.91 8.67 -6.66
C TYR A 105 -13.12 7.76 -6.47
N GLU A 106 -14.32 8.33 -6.59
CA GLU A 106 -15.58 7.57 -6.61
C GLU A 106 -15.71 6.69 -7.87
N GLN A 107 -15.15 7.16 -8.99
CA GLN A 107 -15.03 6.36 -10.21
C GLN A 107 -14.08 5.19 -9.98
N LYS A 108 -14.30 4.07 -10.67
CA LYS A 108 -13.43 2.89 -10.61
C LYS A 108 -12.06 3.12 -11.27
N TRP A 109 -11.41 4.22 -10.91
CA TRP A 109 -10.10 4.58 -11.44
C TRP A 109 -8.99 4.09 -10.54
N LEU A 110 -8.25 3.14 -11.06
CA LEU A 110 -7.07 2.58 -10.42
C LEU A 110 -5.87 3.50 -10.61
N LEU A 111 -5.27 3.96 -9.52
CA LEU A 111 -4.01 4.69 -9.56
C LEU A 111 -2.85 3.70 -9.66
N LEU A 112 -2.12 3.79 -10.75
CA LEU A 112 -0.92 3.00 -11.03
C LEU A 112 0.31 3.89 -10.92
N ASN A 113 1.31 3.43 -10.18
CA ASN A 113 2.60 4.09 -10.06
C ASN A 113 3.65 3.28 -10.81
N THR A 114 4.14 3.81 -11.91
CA THR A 114 5.30 3.28 -12.60
C THR A 114 6.55 4.09 -12.22
N ARG A 115 7.72 3.69 -12.69
CA ARG A 115 8.94 4.50 -12.50
C ARG A 115 8.93 5.80 -13.31
N LYS A 116 8.13 5.87 -14.39
CA LYS A 116 8.08 6.98 -15.32
C LYS A 116 6.86 7.87 -15.13
N HIS A 117 5.73 7.30 -14.72
CA HIS A 117 4.44 7.99 -14.72
C HIS A 117 3.58 7.59 -13.52
N ARG A 118 2.72 8.50 -13.11
CA ARG A 118 1.46 8.20 -12.43
C ARG A 118 0.36 8.10 -13.46
N VAL A 119 -0.48 7.08 -13.33
CA VAL A 119 -1.48 6.76 -14.34
C VAL A 119 -2.78 6.45 -13.63
N LEU A 120 -3.88 7.02 -14.10
CA LEU A 120 -5.23 6.61 -13.74
C LEU A 120 -5.81 5.78 -14.88
N MET A 121 -6.26 4.59 -14.54
CA MET A 121 -6.89 3.66 -15.46
C MET A 121 -8.30 3.35 -14.98
N ASP A 122 -9.27 3.47 -15.86
CA ASP A 122 -10.64 3.04 -15.63
C ASP A 122 -10.72 1.52 -15.71
N LEU A 123 -11.21 0.88 -14.63
CA LEU A 123 -11.30 -0.58 -14.55
C LEU A 123 -12.48 -1.15 -15.35
N ASP A 124 -13.52 -0.38 -15.59
CA ASP A 124 -14.69 -0.84 -16.35
C ASP A 124 -14.42 -0.80 -17.86
N THR A 125 -13.82 0.29 -18.35
CA THR A 125 -13.49 0.45 -19.79
C THR A 125 -12.13 -0.11 -20.17
N LYS A 126 -11.24 -0.36 -19.20
CA LYS A 126 -9.83 -0.75 -19.41
C LYS A 126 -9.02 0.32 -20.17
N GLU A 127 -9.37 1.60 -20.00
CA GLU A 127 -8.71 2.71 -20.67
C GLU A 127 -7.87 3.55 -19.69
N ILE A 128 -6.80 4.15 -20.22
CA ILE A 128 -6.00 5.13 -19.48
C ILE A 128 -6.69 6.49 -19.63
N VAL A 129 -7.27 6.97 -18.51
CA VAL A 129 -8.04 8.22 -18.46
C VAL A 129 -7.18 9.43 -18.11
N TRP A 130 -6.00 9.21 -17.51
CA TRP A 130 -5.05 10.28 -17.17
C TRP A 130 -3.67 9.71 -16.94
N ASN A 131 -2.64 10.51 -17.21
CA ASN A 131 -1.28 10.21 -16.83
C ASN A 131 -0.45 11.49 -16.63
N GLN A 132 0.57 11.39 -15.79
CA GLN A 132 1.54 12.46 -15.55
C GLN A 132 2.93 11.88 -15.47
N ALA A 133 3.85 12.41 -16.27
CA ALA A 133 5.25 12.01 -16.25
C ALA A 133 5.93 12.45 -14.94
N ILE A 134 6.70 11.55 -14.35
CA ILE A 134 7.55 11.81 -13.18
C ILE A 134 8.94 12.17 -13.68
N PRO A 135 9.50 13.34 -13.32
CA PRO A 135 10.85 13.70 -13.71
C PRO A 135 11.88 12.67 -13.22
N ALA A 136 12.85 12.34 -14.05
CA ALA A 136 13.80 11.24 -13.81
C ALA A 136 14.60 11.38 -12.49
N LYS A 137 14.88 12.62 -12.05
CA LYS A 137 15.61 12.94 -10.83
C LYS A 137 14.70 13.25 -9.63
N ALA A 138 13.37 13.13 -9.79
CA ALA A 138 12.42 13.48 -8.74
C ALA A 138 12.55 12.54 -7.53
N ALA A 139 12.89 13.13 -6.39
CA ALA A 139 12.90 12.47 -5.07
C ALA A 139 11.80 13.07 -4.17
N ASN A 140 11.58 12.48 -2.99
CA ASN A 140 10.63 12.97 -1.97
C ASN A 140 9.27 13.35 -2.56
N GLN A 141 8.72 12.48 -3.39
CA GLN A 141 7.49 12.74 -4.14
C GLN A 141 6.26 12.73 -3.23
N ASP A 142 5.41 13.75 -3.35
CA ASP A 142 4.10 13.80 -2.73
C ASP A 142 3.06 14.26 -3.75
N TRP A 143 2.00 13.46 -3.92
CA TRP A 143 0.96 13.69 -4.91
C TRP A 143 -0.36 14.07 -4.25
N ASN A 144 -0.93 15.18 -4.67
CA ASN A 144 -2.27 15.58 -4.24
C ASN A 144 -3.32 15.06 -5.22
N GLN A 145 -4.23 14.20 -4.72
CA GLN A 145 -5.28 13.62 -5.55
C GLN A 145 -6.33 14.62 -6.02
N THR A 146 -6.59 15.68 -5.25
CA THR A 146 -7.64 16.67 -5.58
C THR A 146 -7.22 17.56 -6.75
N SER A 147 -5.98 18.07 -6.72
CA SER A 147 -5.42 18.91 -7.79
C SER A 147 -4.66 18.13 -8.86
N ARG A 148 -4.44 16.82 -8.66
CA ARG A 148 -3.56 15.97 -9.48
C ARG A 148 -2.17 16.56 -9.69
N SER A 149 -1.70 17.32 -8.72
CA SER A 149 -0.38 17.95 -8.73
C SER A 149 0.63 17.09 -7.98
N LEU A 150 1.85 17.03 -8.48
CA LEU A 150 2.98 16.32 -7.89
C LEU A 150 3.98 17.32 -7.36
N ALA A 151 4.24 17.31 -6.06
CA ALA A 151 5.40 17.98 -5.46
C ALA A 151 6.56 16.99 -5.34
N TYR A 152 7.78 17.44 -5.59
CA TYR A 152 8.97 16.60 -5.54
C TYR A 152 10.22 17.45 -5.39
N THR A 153 11.34 16.83 -5.05
CA THR A 153 12.62 17.51 -4.94
C THR A 153 13.59 17.09 -6.05
N ILE A 154 14.38 18.03 -6.55
CA ILE A 154 15.58 17.79 -7.37
C ILE A 154 16.70 18.62 -6.77
N ASP A 155 17.86 18.00 -6.53
CA ASP A 155 19.06 18.65 -6.01
C ASP A 155 18.73 19.52 -4.76
N ASN A 156 17.94 18.97 -3.82
CA ASN A 156 17.47 19.58 -2.59
C ASN A 156 16.47 20.75 -2.74
N ASN A 157 16.10 21.14 -3.94
CA ASN A 157 15.07 22.15 -4.19
C ASN A 157 13.70 21.54 -4.48
N LEU A 158 12.66 22.26 -4.09
CA LEU A 158 11.27 21.86 -4.26
C LEU A 158 10.70 22.33 -5.58
N PHE A 159 10.01 21.42 -6.25
CA PHE A 159 9.29 21.64 -7.50
C PHE A 159 7.84 21.15 -7.36
N VAL A 160 6.96 21.75 -8.14
CA VAL A 160 5.57 21.29 -8.29
C VAL A 160 5.26 21.14 -9.78
N LYS A 161 4.71 19.97 -10.13
CA LYS A 161 4.16 19.73 -11.46
C LYS A 161 2.64 19.68 -11.36
N THR A 162 1.95 20.57 -12.04
CA THR A 162 0.50 20.69 -12.05
C THR A 162 -0.17 19.66 -12.98
N ASP A 163 -1.48 19.51 -12.88
CA ASP A 163 -2.28 18.56 -13.69
C ASP A 163 -2.10 18.75 -15.21
N ASP A 164 -1.97 19.99 -15.65
CA ASP A 164 -1.71 20.37 -17.06
C ASP A 164 -0.27 20.14 -17.50
N GLY A 165 0.58 19.60 -16.60
CA GLY A 165 1.99 19.29 -16.89
C GLY A 165 2.97 20.45 -16.72
N LYS A 166 2.51 21.64 -16.32
CA LYS A 166 3.39 22.78 -16.03
C LYS A 166 4.25 22.48 -14.82
N GLU A 167 5.56 22.72 -14.96
CA GLU A 167 6.52 22.59 -13.86
C GLU A 167 6.84 23.96 -13.27
N ILE A 168 6.81 24.05 -11.93
CA ILE A 168 7.08 25.26 -11.17
C ILE A 168 8.19 24.93 -10.18
N GLN A 169 9.31 25.62 -10.28
CA GLN A 169 10.34 25.61 -9.24
C GLN A 169 9.87 26.50 -8.07
N VAL A 170 9.70 25.90 -6.89
CA VAL A 170 9.19 26.58 -5.69
C VAL A 170 10.33 27.20 -4.90
N THR A 171 11.47 26.51 -4.84
CA THR A 171 12.67 27.01 -4.12
C THR A 171 13.88 26.98 -5.03
N ASP A 172 14.81 27.94 -4.77
CA ASP A 172 16.12 28.05 -5.43
C ASP A 172 17.15 28.36 -4.34
N GLU A 173 17.44 27.35 -3.54
CA GLU A 173 18.31 27.48 -2.37
C GLU A 173 19.72 26.99 -2.68
N PRO A 174 20.75 27.56 -2.02
CA PRO A 174 22.13 27.14 -2.22
C PRO A 174 22.40 25.73 -1.67
N GLU A 175 23.56 25.20 -2.02
CA GLU A 175 24.06 23.95 -1.45
C GLU A 175 24.07 24.01 0.09
N GLY A 176 23.69 22.90 0.76
CA GLY A 176 23.57 22.83 2.22
C GLY A 176 22.19 23.21 2.74
N VAL A 177 21.27 23.73 1.90
CA VAL A 177 19.87 23.96 2.28
C VAL A 177 18.99 22.90 1.60
N LEU A 178 18.22 22.19 2.41
CA LEU A 178 17.33 21.11 1.96
C LEU A 178 15.87 21.53 2.10
N CYS A 179 15.11 21.41 1.02
CA CYS A 179 13.68 21.70 0.99
C CYS A 179 12.87 20.44 0.71
N GLY A 180 11.70 20.30 1.34
CA GLY A 180 10.77 19.19 1.06
C GLY A 180 11.24 17.80 1.51
N GLN A 181 12.22 17.73 2.38
CA GLN A 181 12.75 16.46 2.91
C GLN A 181 12.40 16.30 4.39
N SER A 182 12.35 15.05 4.86
CA SER A 182 12.16 14.76 6.28
C SER A 182 13.35 15.26 7.09
N VAL A 183 13.09 16.07 8.12
CA VAL A 183 14.12 16.60 9.03
C VAL A 183 14.50 15.63 10.14
N HIS A 184 13.75 14.53 10.31
CA HIS A 184 13.92 13.56 11.41
C HIS A 184 14.53 12.23 10.98
N ARG A 185 15.15 12.14 9.80
CA ARG A 185 15.78 10.91 9.27
C ARG A 185 14.89 9.66 9.37
N ASN A 186 13.58 9.82 9.13
CA ASN A 186 12.56 8.76 9.24
C ASN A 186 12.34 8.23 10.66
N GLU A 187 12.72 8.97 11.68
CA GLU A 187 12.43 8.62 13.08
C GLU A 187 10.96 8.88 13.41
N PHE A 188 10.40 8.13 14.36
CA PHE A 188 9.00 8.24 14.82
C PHE A 188 7.95 8.13 13.71
N GLY A 189 8.28 7.51 12.58
CA GLY A 189 7.38 7.40 11.43
C GLY A 189 7.22 8.69 10.61
N ILE A 190 8.04 9.71 10.85
CA ILE A 190 8.04 10.98 10.09
C ILE A 190 8.91 10.81 8.86
N ASN A 191 8.28 10.49 7.73
CA ASN A 191 8.98 10.16 6.48
C ASN A 191 8.83 11.25 5.41
N GLY A 192 7.97 12.26 5.65
CA GLY A 192 7.65 13.31 4.69
C GLY A 192 8.23 14.65 5.10
N GLY A 193 8.43 15.50 4.10
CA GLY A 193 8.80 16.90 4.28
C GLY A 193 7.98 17.84 3.40
N ILE A 194 6.96 17.31 2.71
CA ILE A 194 6.03 18.03 1.83
C ILE A 194 4.61 17.75 2.32
N PHE A 195 3.76 18.76 2.39
CA PHE A 195 2.42 18.65 2.94
C PHE A 195 1.45 19.50 2.12
N TRP A 196 0.51 18.86 1.45
CA TRP A 196 -0.53 19.55 0.69
C TRP A 196 -1.72 19.98 1.55
N SER A 197 -2.29 21.13 1.21
CA SER A 197 -3.62 21.46 1.71
C SER A 197 -4.66 20.48 1.12
N PRO A 198 -5.80 20.22 1.81
CA PRO A 198 -6.82 19.30 1.31
C PRO A 198 -7.36 19.66 -0.08
N LYS A 199 -7.39 20.95 -0.42
CA LYS A 199 -7.82 21.45 -1.75
C LYS A 199 -6.71 21.36 -2.81
N GLY A 200 -5.48 21.04 -2.42
CA GLY A 200 -4.33 20.94 -3.33
C GLY A 200 -3.85 22.26 -3.94
N ASN A 201 -4.27 23.40 -3.37
CA ASN A 201 -3.88 24.73 -3.84
C ASN A 201 -2.75 25.37 -3.03
N LEU A 202 -2.35 24.76 -1.92
CA LEU A 202 -1.21 25.19 -1.10
C LEU A 202 -0.35 23.97 -0.78
N VAL A 203 0.94 24.20 -0.70
CA VAL A 203 1.93 23.24 -0.23
C VAL A 203 2.77 23.85 0.88
N ALA A 204 2.88 23.16 2.02
CA ALA A 204 3.83 23.44 3.07
C ALA A 204 4.98 22.43 2.96
N PHE A 205 6.18 22.84 3.35
CA PHE A 205 7.35 21.97 3.31
C PHE A 205 8.36 22.34 4.38
N TYR A 206 9.20 21.38 4.76
CA TYR A 206 10.34 21.67 5.62
C TYR A 206 11.48 22.32 4.81
N ARG A 207 12.07 23.37 5.38
CA ARG A 207 13.33 23.95 4.95
C ARG A 207 14.35 23.78 6.05
N MET A 208 15.42 23.08 5.79
CA MET A 208 16.48 22.78 6.74
C MET A 208 17.80 23.33 6.21
N ASP A 209 18.42 24.23 6.97
CA ASP A 209 19.73 24.76 6.67
C ASP A 209 20.79 23.94 7.40
N GLN A 210 21.62 23.25 6.64
CA GLN A 210 22.75 22.43 7.10
C GLN A 210 24.09 23.02 6.69
N SER A 211 24.13 24.25 6.20
CA SER A 211 25.36 24.91 5.73
C SER A 211 26.44 25.01 6.81
N MET A 212 26.05 24.96 8.07
CA MET A 212 26.96 25.03 9.24
C MET A 212 27.29 23.64 9.82
N VAL A 213 26.79 22.55 9.22
CA VAL A 213 27.05 21.20 9.67
C VAL A 213 28.24 20.63 8.91
N THR A 214 29.35 20.37 9.62
CA THR A 214 30.58 19.76 9.07
C THR A 214 30.60 18.26 9.29
#